data_34f1ac2583975c64c0254a0d647d0543
#
_entry.id   34f1ac2583975c64c0254a0d647d0543
#
_cell.length_a   1.000
_cell.length_b   1.000
_cell.length_c   1.000
_cell.angle_alpha   90.00
_cell.angle_beta   90.00
_cell.angle_gamma   90.00
#
_symmetry.space_group_name_H-M   'P 1'
#
loop_
_entity.id
_entity.type
_entity.pdbx_description
1 polymer ?
#
loop_
_entity_poly.entity_id
_entity_poly.type
_entity_poly.pdbx_seq_one_letter_code
_entity_poly.pdbx_strand_id
1 'polypeptide(L)'
;MQPFEIAQAAVMAALCAATAIIAVVVPFAAGLAMLGTVPMGLLAYRYRIRVLIAATVAAATIAFLIAGMGGFMTVVNSAYIGGLTGVIKRHRRGLPTVIVASAVAGGIFGAVMVLALSVLSRLRHLIFDAITANVHGTAAAVARVPLPEFQRAAADLNGFLGVLLHYWQWLILAQMTIGVMIVSLVGWWALSRVLHRLRGVPDVHKLDLLVETGPVAPVPVRLDHVRFRYPQSDHDALGPVSLEVGAGEHVAVTGANGSGKTTLMLMLAGRAPTAGTVERPGAVGLGALGGTAVVMQHPESQVLGTRVADDVVWGLPPGISTDVERLLGEVGLAGFAERDTGGLSGGELQRLAVAAALAREPALLIADEVTSMVAPRGREALLGLLSKLAGCSDRRCTSLVHITHYNDEAGSADRTIDLSGSRDNTAMVETVEVPAASGRDAPGHGGVPVLELSGVGHEYASGTPWAKTALRDISFSVDEGDGLLIHGGNGSGKSTLAWIMAGLTTPTTGSCLLGGRPADQQRGAVALSFQAARLQLMRSHVGQEVASAAGFSSRDHARVSAALAAVGLDAALAGRRIDQLSGGQMRRLVLAGLLARSPRALILDEPLAGLDAASRDGLLRLLEDL
;
A
#
# COMPACT_ATOMS: atom_id res chain seq x y z
N MET A 1 14.20 1.88 -19.96
CA MET A 1 13.10 2.01 -19.00
C MET A 1 13.42 1.09 -17.83
N GLN A 2 13.29 1.57 -16.61
CA GLN A 2 13.51 0.72 -15.42
C GLN A 2 12.31 -0.24 -15.25
N PRO A 3 12.47 -1.43 -14.64
CA PRO A 3 11.39 -2.40 -14.47
C PRO A 3 10.14 -1.83 -13.82
N PHE A 4 10.32 -0.97 -12.82
CA PHE A 4 9.22 -0.27 -12.15
C PHE A 4 8.45 0.71 -13.06
N GLU A 5 9.15 1.41 -13.97
CA GLU A 5 8.51 2.29 -14.96
C GLU A 5 7.64 1.48 -15.92
N ILE A 6 8.09 0.25 -16.30
CA ILE A 6 7.36 -0.65 -17.19
C ILE A 6 6.09 -1.17 -16.50
N ALA A 7 6.18 -1.58 -15.23
CA ALA A 7 5.03 -2.06 -14.46
C ALA A 7 3.97 -0.98 -14.32
N GLN A 8 4.34 0.24 -13.98
CA GLN A 8 3.40 1.36 -13.88
C GLN A 8 2.82 1.77 -15.23
N ALA A 9 3.65 1.75 -16.28
CA ALA A 9 3.17 2.00 -17.64
C ALA A 9 2.12 0.98 -18.08
N ALA A 10 2.34 -0.31 -17.76
CA ALA A 10 1.40 -1.38 -18.08
C ALA A 10 0.04 -1.21 -17.39
N VAL A 11 0.04 -0.89 -16.08
CA VAL A 11 -1.20 -0.64 -15.32
C VAL A 11 -1.97 0.56 -15.88
N MET A 12 -1.28 1.68 -16.14
CA MET A 12 -1.93 2.88 -16.67
C MET A 12 -2.40 2.71 -18.12
N ALA A 13 -1.67 1.92 -18.92
CA ALA A 13 -2.09 1.54 -20.26
C ALA A 13 -3.36 0.68 -20.23
N ALA A 14 -3.43 -0.31 -19.32
CA ALA A 14 -4.61 -1.14 -19.15
C ALA A 14 -5.84 -0.33 -18.73
N LEU A 15 -5.69 0.61 -17.80
CA LEU A 15 -6.78 1.50 -17.37
C LEU A 15 -7.27 2.39 -18.52
N CYS A 16 -6.34 2.96 -19.31
CA CYS A 16 -6.70 3.77 -20.46
C CYS A 16 -7.39 2.95 -21.56
N ALA A 17 -6.89 1.75 -21.85
CA ALA A 17 -7.50 0.84 -22.82
C ALA A 17 -8.91 0.42 -22.38
N ALA A 18 -9.09 0.05 -21.12
CA ALA A 18 -10.39 -0.34 -20.57
C ALA A 18 -11.43 0.80 -20.69
N THR A 19 -11.07 2.03 -20.31
CA THR A 19 -11.97 3.19 -20.44
C THR A 19 -12.31 3.50 -21.88
N ALA A 20 -11.35 3.35 -22.83
CA ALA A 20 -11.57 3.57 -24.24
C ALA A 20 -12.48 2.49 -24.85
N ILE A 21 -12.29 1.22 -24.50
CA ILE A 21 -13.10 0.10 -24.96
C ILE A 21 -14.54 0.27 -24.47
N ILE A 22 -14.75 0.54 -23.18
CA ILE A 22 -16.08 0.77 -22.60
C ILE A 22 -16.77 1.95 -23.29
N ALA A 23 -16.06 3.05 -23.53
CA ALA A 23 -16.60 4.23 -24.16
C ALA A 23 -17.09 4.00 -25.59
N VAL A 24 -16.48 3.04 -26.32
CA VAL A 24 -16.84 2.72 -27.72
C VAL A 24 -17.88 1.61 -27.81
N VAL A 25 -17.77 0.59 -26.95
CA VAL A 25 -18.60 -0.62 -27.01
C VAL A 25 -19.96 -0.43 -26.33
N VAL A 26 -19.98 0.33 -25.21
CA VAL A 26 -21.20 0.51 -24.43
C VAL A 26 -21.98 1.73 -24.91
N PRO A 27 -23.24 1.61 -25.34
CA PRO A 27 -24.07 2.74 -25.73
C PRO A 27 -24.17 3.78 -24.59
N PHE A 28 -24.12 5.06 -24.95
CA PHE A 28 -24.15 6.22 -24.02
C PHE A 28 -22.94 6.36 -23.09
N ALA A 29 -21.93 5.49 -23.18
CA ALA A 29 -20.73 5.56 -22.35
C ALA A 29 -19.59 6.44 -22.92
N ALA A 30 -19.83 7.15 -24.03
CA ALA A 30 -18.80 7.96 -24.72
C ALA A 30 -18.09 8.97 -23.80
N GLY A 31 -18.78 9.50 -22.79
CA GLY A 31 -18.19 10.40 -21.78
C GLY A 31 -17.08 9.77 -20.94
N LEU A 32 -17.05 8.43 -20.80
CA LEU A 32 -16.00 7.72 -20.07
C LEU A 32 -14.64 7.77 -20.78
N ALA A 33 -14.61 8.07 -22.08
CA ALA A 33 -13.37 8.31 -22.81
C ALA A 33 -12.48 9.38 -22.16
N MET A 34 -13.10 10.39 -21.55
CA MET A 34 -12.36 11.44 -20.84
C MET A 34 -11.58 10.94 -19.62
N LEU A 35 -12.04 9.86 -18.98
CA LEU A 35 -11.35 9.29 -17.82
C LEU A 35 -9.99 8.69 -18.21
N GLY A 36 -9.81 8.24 -19.44
CA GLY A 36 -8.54 7.75 -19.97
C GLY A 36 -7.42 8.81 -19.98
N THR A 37 -7.77 10.10 -19.96
CA THR A 37 -6.79 11.20 -19.88
C THR A 37 -6.06 11.25 -18.54
N VAL A 38 -6.69 10.78 -17.44
CA VAL A 38 -6.12 10.84 -16.09
C VAL A 38 -4.92 9.89 -15.93
N PRO A 39 -5.01 8.57 -16.24
CA PRO A 39 -3.86 7.67 -16.15
C PRO A 39 -2.71 8.10 -17.07
N MET A 40 -2.99 8.57 -18.29
CA MET A 40 -1.97 9.08 -19.20
C MET A 40 -1.35 10.39 -18.68
N GLY A 41 -2.16 11.26 -18.07
CA GLY A 41 -1.68 12.48 -17.42
C GLY A 41 -0.78 12.22 -16.22
N LEU A 42 -1.10 11.21 -15.41
CA LEU A 42 -0.26 10.76 -14.28
C LEU A 42 1.08 10.20 -14.75
N LEU A 43 1.11 9.42 -15.84
CA LEU A 43 2.36 8.95 -16.44
C LEU A 43 3.23 10.09 -16.93
N ALA A 44 2.65 11.06 -17.66
CA ALA A 44 3.37 12.22 -18.15
C ALA A 44 3.87 13.16 -17.03
N TYR A 45 3.16 13.21 -15.91
CA TYR A 45 3.55 13.97 -14.72
C TYR A 45 4.73 13.33 -13.98
N ARG A 46 4.71 11.97 -13.78
CA ARG A 46 5.71 11.26 -12.98
C ARG A 46 6.93 10.82 -13.77
N TYR A 47 6.76 10.43 -15.04
CA TYR A 47 7.79 9.76 -15.84
C TYR A 47 8.20 10.54 -17.08
N ARG A 48 9.23 10.02 -17.77
CA ARG A 48 9.72 10.58 -19.04
C ARG A 48 8.73 10.28 -20.17
N ILE A 49 8.73 11.12 -21.20
CA ILE A 49 7.81 11.00 -22.35
C ILE A 49 7.90 9.65 -23.07
N ARG A 50 9.06 8.98 -23.01
CA ARG A 50 9.25 7.62 -23.58
C ARG A 50 8.35 6.58 -22.93
N VAL A 51 8.06 6.71 -21.62
CA VAL A 51 7.17 5.82 -20.86
C VAL A 51 5.72 6.03 -21.29
N LEU A 52 5.32 7.29 -21.48
CA LEU A 52 4.00 7.64 -22.01
C LEU A 52 3.79 7.06 -23.43
N ILE A 53 4.78 7.20 -24.32
CA ILE A 53 4.70 6.66 -25.68
C ILE A 53 4.53 5.14 -25.65
N ALA A 54 5.33 4.43 -24.87
CA ALA A 54 5.24 2.97 -24.75
C ALA A 54 3.86 2.52 -24.21
N ALA A 55 3.35 3.20 -23.16
CA ALA A 55 2.02 2.95 -22.62
C ALA A 55 0.91 3.23 -23.65
N THR A 56 1.07 4.30 -24.42
CA THR A 56 0.12 4.66 -25.49
C THR A 56 0.07 3.60 -26.57
N VAL A 57 1.23 3.14 -27.04
CA VAL A 57 1.30 2.08 -28.07
C VAL A 57 0.64 0.80 -27.57
N ALA A 58 0.97 0.36 -26.35
CA ALA A 58 0.36 -0.84 -25.77
C ALA A 58 -1.15 -0.71 -25.60
N ALA A 59 -1.63 0.40 -25.03
CA ALA A 59 -3.06 0.65 -24.84
C ALA A 59 -3.81 0.75 -26.16
N ALA A 60 -3.24 1.44 -27.17
CA ALA A 60 -3.83 1.63 -28.47
C ALA A 60 -3.95 0.31 -29.24
N THR A 61 -2.93 -0.56 -29.16
CA THR A 61 -2.97 -1.90 -29.75
C THR A 61 -4.07 -2.75 -29.13
N ILE A 62 -4.19 -2.78 -27.80
CA ILE A 62 -5.24 -3.53 -27.10
C ILE A 62 -6.62 -2.99 -27.48
N ALA A 63 -6.81 -1.67 -27.44
CA ALA A 63 -8.08 -1.04 -27.80
C ALA A 63 -8.46 -1.26 -29.28
N PHE A 64 -7.48 -1.29 -30.18
CA PHE A 64 -7.69 -1.59 -31.60
C PHE A 64 -8.19 -3.03 -31.81
N LEU A 65 -7.56 -3.99 -31.12
CA LEU A 65 -7.94 -5.41 -31.27
C LEU A 65 -9.36 -5.70 -30.75
N ILE A 66 -9.84 -4.96 -29.75
CA ILE A 66 -11.14 -5.22 -29.10
C ILE A 66 -12.25 -4.30 -29.68
N ALA A 67 -11.96 -3.00 -29.84
CA ALA A 67 -12.94 -1.98 -30.21
C ALA A 67 -12.63 -1.30 -31.57
N GLY A 68 -11.72 -1.86 -32.36
CA GLY A 68 -11.36 -1.37 -33.70
C GLY A 68 -10.75 0.04 -33.69
N MET A 69 -10.89 0.74 -34.82
CA MET A 69 -10.34 2.08 -35.06
C MET A 69 -10.87 3.11 -34.04
N GLY A 70 -12.12 2.97 -33.57
CA GLY A 70 -12.72 3.86 -32.57
C GLY A 70 -12.01 3.79 -31.25
N GLY A 71 -11.69 2.58 -30.77
CA GLY A 71 -10.91 2.37 -29.55
C GLY A 71 -9.48 2.92 -29.66
N PHE A 72 -8.81 2.65 -30.79
CA PHE A 72 -7.48 3.19 -31.11
C PHE A 72 -7.45 4.72 -31.01
N MET A 73 -8.34 5.40 -31.71
CA MET A 73 -8.41 6.86 -31.74
C MET A 73 -8.73 7.45 -30.36
N THR A 74 -9.58 6.78 -29.59
CA THR A 74 -9.91 7.21 -28.22
C THR A 74 -8.69 7.16 -27.30
N VAL A 75 -7.86 6.11 -27.38
CA VAL A 75 -6.61 6.00 -26.60
C VAL A 75 -5.61 7.07 -27.04
N VAL A 76 -5.40 7.26 -28.33
CA VAL A 76 -4.47 8.27 -28.87
C VAL A 76 -4.85 9.67 -28.40
N ASN A 77 -6.14 10.02 -28.48
CA ASN A 77 -6.65 11.29 -27.99
C ASN A 77 -6.45 11.45 -26.48
N SER A 78 -6.75 10.40 -25.70
CA SER A 78 -6.56 10.40 -24.25
C SER A 78 -5.08 10.56 -23.84
N ALA A 79 -4.18 9.90 -24.56
CA ALA A 79 -2.74 10.00 -24.33
C ALA A 79 -2.19 11.38 -24.72
N TYR A 80 -2.66 11.95 -25.82
CA TYR A 80 -2.27 13.29 -26.27
C TYR A 80 -2.70 14.36 -25.27
N ILE A 81 -3.97 14.38 -24.87
CA ILE A 81 -4.52 15.36 -23.93
C ILE A 81 -3.96 15.14 -22.52
N GLY A 82 -3.93 13.88 -22.06
CA GLY A 82 -3.32 13.51 -20.78
C GLY A 82 -1.84 13.86 -20.73
N GLY A 83 -1.09 13.55 -21.80
CA GLY A 83 0.30 13.90 -21.96
C GLY A 83 0.55 15.41 -21.85
N LEU A 84 -0.23 16.19 -22.59
CA LEU A 84 -0.15 17.65 -22.59
C LEU A 84 -0.38 18.23 -21.17
N THR A 85 -1.48 17.83 -20.53
CA THR A 85 -1.84 18.32 -19.19
C THR A 85 -0.85 17.86 -18.11
N GLY A 86 -0.35 16.63 -18.21
CA GLY A 86 0.63 16.06 -17.30
C GLY A 86 1.99 16.77 -17.37
N VAL A 87 2.49 17.01 -18.59
CA VAL A 87 3.76 17.74 -18.82
C VAL A 87 3.68 19.17 -18.30
N ILE A 88 2.60 19.90 -18.61
CA ILE A 88 2.41 21.29 -18.14
C ILE A 88 2.41 21.32 -16.59
N LYS A 89 1.76 20.35 -15.96
CA LYS A 89 1.70 20.25 -14.50
C LYS A 89 3.04 19.86 -13.86
N ARG A 90 3.80 19.01 -14.52
CA ARG A 90 5.18 18.67 -14.12
C ARG A 90 6.08 19.89 -14.05
N HIS A 91 5.94 20.81 -15.01
CA HIS A 91 6.68 22.06 -15.05
C HIS A 91 6.09 23.15 -14.13
N ARG A 92 5.13 22.81 -13.25
CA ARG A 92 4.46 23.73 -12.31
C ARG A 92 3.80 24.95 -12.98
N ARG A 93 3.41 24.84 -14.25
CA ARG A 93 2.73 25.91 -14.98
C ARG A 93 1.23 25.88 -14.72
N GLY A 94 0.59 27.05 -14.72
CA GLY A 94 -0.81 27.23 -14.35
C GLY A 94 -1.80 27.01 -15.50
N LEU A 95 -3.08 27.26 -15.18
CA LEU A 95 -4.21 27.15 -16.11
C LEU A 95 -4.04 27.97 -17.42
N PRO A 96 -3.47 29.19 -17.41
CA PRO A 96 -3.26 29.95 -18.66
C PRO A 96 -2.41 29.20 -19.68
N THR A 97 -1.37 28.48 -19.23
CA THR A 97 -0.53 27.66 -20.12
C THR A 97 -1.29 26.50 -20.73
N VAL A 98 -2.25 25.88 -19.99
CA VAL A 98 -3.11 24.82 -20.52
C VAL A 98 -4.00 25.36 -21.64
N ILE A 99 -4.62 26.53 -21.42
CA ILE A 99 -5.48 27.18 -22.42
C ILE A 99 -4.70 27.46 -23.72
N VAL A 100 -3.56 28.12 -23.61
CA VAL A 100 -2.74 28.46 -24.78
C VAL A 100 -2.25 27.20 -25.49
N ALA A 101 -1.67 26.24 -24.73
CA ALA A 101 -1.16 25.01 -25.31
C ALA A 101 -2.26 24.16 -25.97
N SER A 102 -3.43 24.05 -25.36
CA SER A 102 -4.56 23.32 -25.93
C SER A 102 -5.18 24.03 -27.14
N ALA A 103 -5.20 25.36 -27.15
CA ALA A 103 -5.64 26.12 -28.31
C ALA A 103 -4.70 25.92 -29.51
N VAL A 104 -3.40 26.02 -29.30
CA VAL A 104 -2.37 25.74 -30.35
C VAL A 104 -2.49 24.30 -30.84
N ALA A 105 -2.56 23.36 -29.92
CA ALA A 105 -2.67 21.94 -30.26
C ALA A 105 -3.97 21.61 -31.01
N GLY A 106 -5.09 22.17 -30.59
CA GLY A 106 -6.38 22.04 -31.26
C GLY A 106 -6.40 22.70 -32.64
N GLY A 107 -5.75 23.86 -32.78
CA GLY A 107 -5.57 24.54 -34.08
C GLY A 107 -4.74 23.70 -35.06
N ILE A 108 -3.64 23.11 -34.62
CA ILE A 108 -2.82 22.21 -35.45
C ILE A 108 -3.67 20.98 -35.88
N PHE A 109 -4.38 20.35 -34.93
CA PHE A 109 -5.23 19.20 -35.22
C PHE A 109 -6.37 19.55 -36.20
N GLY A 110 -7.00 20.71 -36.00
CA GLY A 110 -8.02 21.24 -36.88
C GLY A 110 -7.47 21.52 -38.30
N ALA A 111 -6.28 22.11 -38.39
CA ALA A 111 -5.64 22.38 -39.70
C ALA A 111 -5.30 21.08 -40.43
N VAL A 112 -4.80 20.05 -39.72
CA VAL A 112 -4.55 18.72 -40.32
C VAL A 112 -5.86 18.08 -40.83
N MET A 113 -6.95 18.22 -40.04
CA MET A 113 -8.26 17.68 -40.46
C MET A 113 -8.81 18.41 -41.68
N VAL A 114 -8.70 19.74 -41.72
CA VAL A 114 -9.10 20.55 -42.91
C VAL A 114 -8.27 20.16 -44.12
N LEU A 115 -6.95 19.99 -43.97
CA LEU A 115 -6.08 19.53 -45.06
C LEU A 115 -6.47 18.13 -45.54
N ALA A 116 -6.71 17.19 -44.62
CA ALA A 116 -7.13 15.83 -44.96
C ALA A 116 -8.46 15.83 -45.75
N LEU A 117 -9.46 16.58 -45.30
CA LEU A 117 -10.74 16.69 -46.03
C LEU A 117 -10.64 17.47 -47.33
N SER A 118 -9.66 18.36 -47.48
CA SER A 118 -9.38 19.06 -48.73
C SER A 118 -8.79 18.11 -49.77
N VAL A 119 -7.87 17.23 -49.37
CA VAL A 119 -7.25 16.21 -50.22
C VAL A 119 -8.23 15.08 -50.53
N LEU A 120 -8.99 14.61 -49.55
CA LEU A 120 -9.97 13.54 -49.67
C LEU A 120 -11.33 14.10 -50.12
N SER A 121 -11.39 14.71 -51.27
CA SER A 121 -12.62 15.37 -51.80
C SER A 121 -13.84 14.45 -51.86
N ARG A 122 -13.67 13.17 -52.26
CA ARG A 122 -14.76 12.20 -52.29
C ARG A 122 -15.35 11.93 -50.90
N LEU A 123 -14.50 11.79 -49.87
CA LEU A 123 -14.95 11.59 -48.50
C LEU A 123 -15.68 12.83 -47.99
N ARG A 124 -15.15 14.02 -48.29
CA ARG A 124 -15.80 15.29 -47.91
C ARG A 124 -17.21 15.39 -48.53
N HIS A 125 -17.37 15.10 -49.83
CA HIS A 125 -18.68 15.13 -50.46
C HIS A 125 -19.65 14.16 -49.80
N LEU A 126 -19.23 12.91 -49.52
CA LEU A 126 -20.07 11.93 -48.84
C LEU A 126 -20.55 12.41 -47.47
N ILE A 127 -19.63 13.05 -46.68
CA ILE A 127 -19.98 13.61 -45.36
C ILE A 127 -20.97 14.75 -45.52
N PHE A 128 -20.73 15.67 -46.47
CA PHE A 128 -21.60 16.82 -46.67
C PHE A 128 -22.98 16.41 -47.18
N ASP A 129 -23.07 15.45 -48.08
CA ASP A 129 -24.32 14.90 -48.58
C ASP A 129 -25.12 14.23 -47.45
N ALA A 130 -24.44 13.47 -46.57
CA ALA A 130 -25.07 12.84 -45.41
C ALA A 130 -25.60 13.91 -44.40
N ILE A 131 -24.84 14.96 -44.14
CA ILE A 131 -25.28 16.07 -43.26
C ILE A 131 -26.47 16.80 -43.89
N THR A 132 -26.40 17.07 -45.20
CA THR A 132 -27.45 17.77 -45.92
C THR A 132 -28.74 16.94 -45.94
N ALA A 133 -28.66 15.63 -46.20
CA ALA A 133 -29.80 14.73 -46.16
C ALA A 133 -30.46 14.69 -44.77
N ASN A 134 -29.67 14.60 -43.70
CA ASN A 134 -30.18 14.59 -42.33
C ASN A 134 -30.87 15.92 -41.95
N VAL A 135 -30.26 17.04 -42.31
CA VAL A 135 -30.84 18.36 -42.00
C VAL A 135 -32.09 18.61 -42.82
N HIS A 136 -32.08 18.28 -44.12
CA HIS A 136 -33.28 18.37 -44.97
C HIS A 136 -34.41 17.47 -44.45
N GLY A 137 -34.08 16.24 -43.99
CA GLY A 137 -35.03 15.33 -43.37
C GLY A 137 -35.68 15.91 -42.11
N THR A 138 -34.87 16.51 -41.23
CA THR A 138 -35.35 17.17 -40.01
C THR A 138 -36.16 18.45 -40.34
N ALA A 139 -35.67 19.29 -41.25
CA ALA A 139 -36.40 20.47 -41.73
C ALA A 139 -37.76 20.09 -42.33
N ALA A 140 -37.82 19.04 -43.15
CA ALA A 140 -39.07 18.54 -43.69
C ALA A 140 -40.03 18.00 -42.63
N ALA A 141 -39.51 17.37 -41.58
CA ALA A 141 -40.32 16.91 -40.45
C ALA A 141 -40.89 18.08 -39.64
N VAL A 142 -40.08 19.10 -39.38
CA VAL A 142 -40.49 20.35 -38.72
C VAL A 142 -41.52 21.13 -39.57
N ALA A 143 -41.34 21.22 -40.85
CA ALA A 143 -42.26 21.90 -41.77
C ALA A 143 -43.66 21.24 -41.89
N ARG A 144 -43.82 19.97 -41.48
CA ARG A 144 -45.11 19.26 -41.41
C ARG A 144 -46.02 19.78 -40.32
N VAL A 145 -45.48 20.51 -39.35
CA VAL A 145 -46.29 21.13 -38.28
C VAL A 145 -46.99 22.37 -38.87
N PRO A 146 -48.34 22.44 -38.83
CA PRO A 146 -49.10 23.48 -39.52
C PRO A 146 -49.10 24.83 -38.71
N LEU A 147 -47.93 25.26 -38.30
CA LEU A 147 -47.71 26.53 -37.62
C LEU A 147 -46.71 27.38 -38.42
N PRO A 148 -47.00 28.65 -38.71
CA PRO A 148 -46.13 29.52 -39.52
C PRO A 148 -44.70 29.68 -38.95
N GLU A 149 -44.54 29.58 -37.62
CA GLU A 149 -43.26 29.69 -36.96
C GLU A 149 -42.34 28.47 -37.28
N PHE A 150 -42.90 27.27 -37.33
CA PHE A 150 -42.15 26.06 -37.66
C PHE A 150 -41.75 26.00 -39.14
N GLN A 151 -42.57 26.54 -40.03
CA GLN A 151 -42.23 26.67 -41.45
C GLN A 151 -41.09 27.65 -41.71
N ARG A 152 -41.09 28.80 -40.97
CA ARG A 152 -39.96 29.74 -40.99
C ARG A 152 -38.71 29.10 -40.41
N ALA A 153 -38.79 28.41 -39.27
CA ALA A 153 -37.66 27.71 -38.67
C ALA A 153 -37.06 26.64 -39.60
N ALA A 154 -37.87 25.90 -40.36
CA ALA A 154 -37.39 24.95 -41.34
C ALA A 154 -36.66 25.62 -42.51
N ALA A 155 -37.15 26.77 -42.98
CA ALA A 155 -36.49 27.56 -44.04
C ALA A 155 -35.16 28.15 -43.54
N ASP A 156 -35.16 28.70 -42.31
CA ASP A 156 -33.97 29.28 -41.66
C ASP A 156 -32.90 28.18 -41.44
N LEU A 157 -33.30 26.95 -41.08
CA LEU A 157 -32.40 25.80 -40.87
C LEU A 157 -31.68 25.43 -42.18
N ASN A 158 -32.39 25.44 -43.30
CA ASN A 158 -31.80 25.16 -44.61
C ASN A 158 -30.86 26.30 -45.09
N GLY A 159 -31.23 27.57 -44.84
CA GLY A 159 -30.38 28.71 -45.12
C GLY A 159 -29.10 28.72 -44.28
N PHE A 160 -29.22 28.38 -42.98
CA PHE A 160 -28.09 28.25 -42.06
C PHE A 160 -27.14 27.11 -42.47
N LEU A 161 -27.67 25.96 -42.97
CA LEU A 161 -26.86 24.87 -43.47
C LEU A 161 -25.98 25.30 -44.67
N GLY A 162 -26.52 26.09 -45.59
CA GLY A 162 -25.75 26.62 -46.73
C GLY A 162 -24.57 27.49 -46.28
N VAL A 163 -24.76 28.36 -45.29
CA VAL A 163 -23.71 29.19 -44.70
C VAL A 163 -22.69 28.28 -44.00
N LEU A 164 -23.16 27.30 -43.24
CA LEU A 164 -22.31 26.36 -42.50
C LEU A 164 -21.39 25.55 -43.45
N LEU A 165 -21.93 25.05 -44.56
CA LEU A 165 -21.16 24.31 -45.57
C LEU A 165 -20.21 25.22 -46.35
N HIS A 166 -20.51 26.50 -46.50
CA HIS A 166 -19.63 27.44 -47.16
C HIS A 166 -18.37 27.73 -46.32
N TYR A 167 -18.52 27.86 -45.01
CA TYR A 167 -17.41 28.13 -44.08
C TYR A 167 -16.89 26.89 -43.34
N TRP A 168 -17.06 25.69 -43.90
CA TRP A 168 -16.74 24.42 -43.26
C TRP A 168 -15.32 24.33 -42.72
N GLN A 169 -14.31 24.92 -43.38
CA GLN A 169 -12.91 24.91 -42.95
C GLN A 169 -12.74 25.61 -41.60
N TRP A 170 -13.32 26.79 -41.47
CA TRP A 170 -13.23 27.58 -40.24
C TRP A 170 -14.03 26.94 -39.12
N LEU A 171 -15.15 26.32 -39.46
CA LEU A 171 -15.99 25.62 -38.48
C LEU A 171 -15.28 24.38 -37.91
N ILE A 172 -14.65 23.57 -38.75
CA ILE A 172 -13.86 22.42 -38.30
C ILE A 172 -12.68 22.89 -37.46
N LEU A 173 -11.97 23.94 -37.90
CA LEU A 173 -10.86 24.50 -37.16
C LEU A 173 -11.30 24.97 -35.75
N ALA A 174 -12.40 25.73 -35.71
CA ALA A 174 -12.94 26.23 -34.43
C ALA A 174 -13.45 25.09 -33.54
N GLN A 175 -14.21 24.14 -34.10
CA GLN A 175 -14.76 23.00 -33.36
C GLN A 175 -13.65 22.13 -32.76
N MET A 176 -12.61 21.82 -33.53
CA MET A 176 -11.47 21.03 -33.05
C MET A 176 -10.69 21.77 -31.97
N THR A 177 -10.46 23.08 -32.17
CA THR A 177 -9.75 23.91 -31.19
C THR A 177 -10.51 24.00 -29.87
N ILE A 178 -11.80 24.31 -29.93
CA ILE A 178 -12.67 24.39 -28.73
C ILE A 178 -12.81 23.02 -28.08
N GLY A 179 -12.99 21.96 -28.85
CA GLY A 179 -13.10 20.59 -28.34
C GLY A 179 -11.86 20.14 -27.57
N VAL A 180 -10.67 20.31 -28.15
CA VAL A 180 -9.41 19.98 -27.48
C VAL A 180 -9.21 20.84 -26.22
N MET A 181 -9.59 22.12 -26.26
CA MET A 181 -9.49 23.01 -25.12
C MET A 181 -10.40 22.57 -23.98
N ILE A 182 -11.68 22.27 -24.24
CA ILE A 182 -12.63 21.80 -23.22
C ILE A 182 -12.14 20.50 -22.58
N VAL A 183 -11.75 19.51 -23.38
CA VAL A 183 -11.29 18.22 -22.85
C VAL A 183 -9.99 18.38 -22.08
N SER A 184 -9.09 19.27 -22.51
CA SER A 184 -7.84 19.58 -21.76
C SER A 184 -8.12 20.24 -20.42
N LEU A 185 -9.11 21.14 -20.34
CA LEU A 185 -9.53 21.79 -19.09
C LEU A 185 -10.16 20.79 -18.12
N VAL A 186 -11.02 19.91 -18.63
CA VAL A 186 -11.61 18.83 -17.83
C VAL A 186 -10.52 17.85 -17.34
N GLY A 187 -9.61 17.45 -18.21
CA GLY A 187 -8.46 16.61 -17.87
C GLY A 187 -7.54 17.26 -16.84
N TRP A 188 -7.25 18.55 -16.99
CA TRP A 188 -6.50 19.34 -15.99
C TRP A 188 -7.20 19.38 -14.63
N TRP A 189 -8.50 19.64 -14.60
CA TRP A 189 -9.29 19.65 -13.38
C TRP A 189 -9.29 18.28 -12.70
N ALA A 190 -9.58 17.23 -13.46
CA ALA A 190 -9.59 15.84 -12.96
C ALA A 190 -8.23 15.42 -12.41
N LEU A 191 -7.15 15.66 -13.16
CA LEU A 191 -5.78 15.39 -12.73
C LEU A 191 -5.42 16.19 -11.48
N SER A 192 -5.88 17.45 -11.38
CA SER A 192 -5.66 18.29 -10.20
C SER A 192 -6.33 17.73 -8.96
N ARG A 193 -7.57 17.26 -9.12
CA ARG A 193 -8.35 16.66 -8.03
C ARG A 193 -7.71 15.35 -7.54
N VAL A 194 -7.25 14.49 -8.47
CA VAL A 194 -6.56 13.25 -8.14
C VAL A 194 -5.24 13.53 -7.43
N LEU A 195 -4.41 14.43 -7.98
CA LEU A 195 -3.13 14.80 -7.36
C LEU A 195 -3.32 15.46 -5.99
N HIS A 196 -4.40 16.25 -5.79
CA HIS A 196 -4.70 16.84 -4.49
C HIS A 196 -5.09 15.77 -3.46
N ARG A 197 -5.87 14.76 -3.87
CA ARG A 197 -6.18 13.61 -3.00
C ARG A 197 -4.96 12.75 -2.70
N LEU A 198 -4.09 12.55 -3.69
CA LEU A 198 -2.86 11.76 -3.52
C LEU A 198 -1.79 12.52 -2.70
N ARG A 199 -1.79 13.87 -2.68
CA ARG A 199 -0.91 14.66 -1.81
C ARG A 199 -1.24 14.50 -0.32
N GLY A 200 -2.45 14.10 0.01
CA GLY A 200 -2.88 13.85 1.38
C GLY A 200 -2.58 12.43 1.89
N VAL A 201 -1.99 11.57 1.06
CA VAL A 201 -1.45 10.27 1.49
C VAL A 201 0.05 10.50 1.74
N PRO A 202 0.47 10.71 3.01
CA PRO A 202 1.88 10.80 3.32
C PRO A 202 2.48 9.43 2.98
N ASP A 203 3.45 9.40 2.11
CA ASP A 203 4.30 8.23 1.91
C ASP A 203 5.26 8.18 3.12
N VAL A 204 4.70 7.76 4.27
CA VAL A 204 5.32 7.86 5.60
C VAL A 204 6.62 7.06 5.66
N HIS A 205 6.76 6.07 4.78
CA HIS A 205 7.90 5.16 4.75
C HIS A 205 8.82 5.38 3.55
N LYS A 206 8.53 6.35 2.69
CA LYS A 206 9.43 6.67 1.58
C LYS A 206 10.60 7.50 2.08
N LEU A 207 11.75 6.89 2.10
CA LEU A 207 13.01 7.61 2.15
C LEU A 207 13.16 8.32 0.79
N ASP A 208 12.96 9.63 0.77
CA ASP A 208 13.34 10.43 -0.40
C ASP A 208 14.85 10.28 -0.54
N LEU A 209 15.27 9.58 -1.59
CA LEU A 209 16.70 9.52 -1.96
C LEU A 209 17.13 10.95 -2.30
N LEU A 210 17.67 11.65 -1.32
CA LEU A 210 18.46 12.84 -1.59
C LEU A 210 19.61 12.38 -2.49
N VAL A 211 19.78 13.03 -3.62
CA VAL A 211 20.96 12.83 -4.45
C VAL A 211 22.12 13.43 -3.66
N GLU A 212 22.70 12.65 -2.77
CA GLU A 212 23.88 13.04 -2.01
C GLU A 212 25.08 13.01 -2.94
N THR A 213 25.75 14.13 -3.05
CA THR A 213 27.00 14.29 -3.80
C THR A 213 28.16 14.20 -2.82
N GLY A 214 28.89 13.08 -2.82
CA GLY A 214 30.04 12.88 -1.94
C GLY A 214 30.43 11.42 -1.76
N PRO A 215 31.59 11.13 -1.16
CA PRO A 215 31.95 9.76 -0.80
C PRO A 215 30.99 9.21 0.25
N VAL A 216 30.70 7.91 0.14
CA VAL A 216 29.82 7.21 1.11
C VAL A 216 30.59 7.06 2.42
N ALA A 217 30.13 7.71 3.47
CA ALA A 217 30.68 7.62 4.83
C ALA A 217 29.55 7.95 5.86
N PRO A 218 28.67 6.99 6.18
CA PRO A 218 27.52 7.22 7.05
C PRO A 218 27.87 7.35 8.52
N VAL A 219 29.03 6.89 8.97
CA VAL A 219 29.50 6.93 10.35
C VAL A 219 30.88 7.59 10.45
N PRO A 220 31.23 8.22 11.61
CA PRO A 220 30.35 8.44 12.76
C PRO A 220 29.17 9.36 12.39
N VAL A 221 28.00 9.13 13.00
CA VAL A 221 26.84 9.99 12.82
C VAL A 221 26.46 10.64 14.15
N ARG A 222 26.30 11.96 14.15
CA ARG A 222 25.91 12.76 15.31
C ARG A 222 24.60 13.48 15.05
N LEU A 223 23.64 13.26 15.91
CA LEU A 223 22.37 13.96 15.97
C LEU A 223 22.41 14.96 17.12
N ASP A 224 22.08 16.22 16.86
CA ASP A 224 22.00 17.25 17.89
C ASP A 224 20.62 17.89 17.93
N HIS A 225 19.91 17.70 19.05
CA HIS A 225 18.55 18.18 19.30
C HIS A 225 17.57 17.94 18.14
N VAL A 226 17.69 16.78 17.48
CA VAL A 226 16.91 16.41 16.31
C VAL A 226 15.45 16.20 16.69
N ARG A 227 14.56 16.88 15.95
CA ARG A 227 13.09 16.71 16.02
C ARG A 227 12.55 16.38 14.65
N PHE A 228 11.46 15.63 14.64
CA PHE A 228 10.77 15.35 13.39
C PHE A 228 9.26 15.38 13.59
N ARG A 229 8.59 16.13 12.69
CA ARG A 229 7.14 16.21 12.60
C ARG A 229 6.69 15.81 11.21
N TYR A 230 5.76 14.87 11.14
CA TYR A 230 5.17 14.49 9.85
C TYR A 230 4.31 15.64 9.29
N PRO A 231 4.27 15.82 7.97
CA PRO A 231 3.35 16.77 7.34
C PRO A 231 1.91 16.52 7.79
N GLN A 232 1.20 17.57 8.20
CA GLN A 232 -0.19 17.53 8.72
C GLN A 232 -0.36 16.90 10.12
N SER A 233 0.72 16.70 10.88
CA SER A 233 0.65 16.33 12.29
C SER A 233 0.79 17.58 13.17
N ASP A 234 0.01 17.65 14.25
CA ASP A 234 0.06 18.75 15.22
C ASP A 234 1.12 18.50 16.31
N HIS A 235 1.72 17.31 16.35
CA HIS A 235 2.72 16.92 17.36
C HIS A 235 3.96 16.31 16.70
N ASP A 236 5.08 16.37 17.42
CA ASP A 236 6.34 15.79 16.99
C ASP A 236 6.27 14.26 17.10
N ALA A 237 6.65 13.56 16.05
CA ALA A 237 6.77 12.10 16.04
C ALA A 237 8.07 11.65 16.71
N LEU A 238 9.12 12.48 16.62
CA LEU A 238 10.36 12.35 17.36
C LEU A 238 10.59 13.65 18.11
N GLY A 239 10.72 13.60 19.43
CA GLY A 239 11.10 14.73 20.30
C GLY A 239 12.56 15.11 20.13
N PRO A 240 13.08 16.09 20.89
CA PRO A 240 14.48 16.45 20.77
C PRO A 240 15.35 15.30 21.25
N VAL A 241 16.11 14.73 20.33
CA VAL A 241 17.05 13.63 20.59
C VAL A 241 18.45 14.07 20.18
N SER A 242 19.40 13.86 21.09
CA SER A 242 20.83 14.00 20.82
C SER A 242 21.50 12.65 21.05
N LEU A 243 22.16 12.15 20.01
CA LEU A 243 22.90 10.88 20.06
C LEU A 243 24.05 10.89 19.05
N GLU A 244 25.05 10.10 19.34
CA GLU A 244 26.18 9.85 18.45
C GLU A 244 26.34 8.34 18.27
N VAL A 245 26.65 7.88 17.06
CA VAL A 245 27.00 6.49 16.78
C VAL A 245 28.39 6.49 16.18
N GLY A 246 29.33 5.91 16.89
CA GLY A 246 30.72 5.75 16.47
C GLY A 246 30.91 4.64 15.45
N ALA A 247 32.09 4.62 14.80
CA ALA A 247 32.46 3.53 13.92
C ALA A 247 32.65 2.23 14.71
N GLY A 248 32.00 1.15 14.27
CA GLY A 248 32.04 -0.16 14.92
C GLY A 248 31.26 -0.26 16.22
N GLU A 249 30.55 0.78 16.67
CA GLU A 249 29.75 0.79 17.89
C GLU A 249 28.42 0.03 17.72
N HIS A 250 28.03 -0.74 18.75
CA HIS A 250 26.69 -1.34 18.85
C HIS A 250 25.83 -0.50 19.80
N VAL A 251 24.85 0.21 19.25
CA VAL A 251 23.91 1.04 20.01
C VAL A 251 22.54 0.39 20.03
N ALA A 252 21.98 0.13 21.20
CA ALA A 252 20.59 -0.27 21.33
C ALA A 252 19.70 0.96 21.55
N VAL A 253 18.57 1.00 20.85
CA VAL A 253 17.54 2.03 21.02
C VAL A 253 16.28 1.38 21.54
N THR A 254 15.87 1.75 22.76
CA THR A 254 14.67 1.25 23.42
C THR A 254 13.60 2.33 23.55
N GLY A 255 12.40 1.93 23.94
CA GLY A 255 11.29 2.85 24.17
C GLY A 255 9.94 2.26 23.83
N ALA A 256 8.87 2.83 24.40
CA ALA A 256 7.50 2.43 24.18
C ALA A 256 7.07 2.59 22.70
N ASN A 257 5.97 1.94 22.30
CA ASN A 257 5.38 2.15 20.97
C ASN A 257 4.94 3.60 20.79
N GLY A 258 5.35 4.20 19.67
CA GLY A 258 5.11 5.61 19.40
C GLY A 258 6.12 6.58 20.00
N SER A 259 7.19 6.12 20.66
CA SER A 259 8.27 6.99 21.18
C SER A 259 9.14 7.62 20.08
N GLY A 260 8.97 7.21 18.83
CA GLY A 260 9.70 7.75 17.69
C GLY A 260 10.85 6.86 17.19
N LYS A 261 10.97 5.59 17.64
CA LYS A 261 12.04 4.66 17.24
C LYS A 261 12.19 4.53 15.72
N THR A 262 11.11 4.21 15.01
CA THR A 262 11.11 4.11 13.54
C THR A 262 11.39 5.47 12.88
N THR A 263 10.97 6.57 13.51
CA THR A 263 11.29 7.92 13.02
C THR A 263 12.79 8.22 13.17
N LEU A 264 13.41 7.82 14.29
CA LEU A 264 14.86 7.91 14.48
C LEU A 264 15.61 7.07 13.44
N MET A 265 15.16 5.83 13.18
CA MET A 265 15.70 5.00 12.09
C MET A 265 15.71 5.75 10.76
N LEU A 266 14.61 6.41 10.40
CA LEU A 266 14.51 7.18 9.16
C LEU A 266 15.51 8.35 9.12
N MET A 267 15.77 9.02 10.25
CA MET A 267 16.79 10.08 10.34
C MET A 267 18.19 9.51 10.13
N LEU A 268 18.51 8.38 10.77
CA LEU A 268 19.77 7.67 10.58
C LEU A 268 19.93 7.15 9.14
N ALA A 269 18.85 6.76 8.50
CA ALA A 269 18.81 6.32 7.09
C ALA A 269 18.83 7.48 6.07
N GLY A 270 18.95 8.75 6.52
CA GLY A 270 19.15 9.90 5.63
C GLY A 270 17.97 10.84 5.47
N ARG A 271 16.85 10.64 6.20
CA ARG A 271 15.74 11.60 6.18
C ARG A 271 16.13 12.89 6.90
N ALA A 272 15.85 14.04 6.28
CA ALA A 272 16.13 15.34 6.90
C ALA A 272 15.23 15.59 8.12
N PRO A 273 15.77 16.08 9.25
CA PRO A 273 14.99 16.45 10.42
C PRO A 273 14.14 17.72 10.15
N THR A 274 13.07 17.91 10.94
CA THR A 274 12.31 19.17 10.93
C THR A 274 13.04 20.28 11.70
N ALA A 275 13.79 19.92 12.73
CA ALA A 275 14.66 20.81 13.51
C ALA A 275 15.83 20.01 14.10
N GLY A 276 16.91 20.70 14.47
CA GLY A 276 18.18 20.10 14.87
C GLY A 276 19.07 19.79 13.67
N THR A 277 20.23 19.19 13.93
CA THR A 277 21.23 18.87 12.91
C THR A 277 21.63 17.40 12.95
N VAL A 278 21.94 16.85 11.76
CA VAL A 278 22.52 15.50 11.60
C VAL A 278 23.84 15.67 10.86
N GLU A 279 24.95 15.36 11.53
CA GLU A 279 26.28 15.51 11.00
C GLU A 279 26.87 14.12 10.67
N ARG A 280 27.58 14.03 9.53
CA ARG A 280 28.25 12.83 9.02
C ARG A 280 29.48 13.22 8.21
N PRO A 281 30.51 12.34 8.11
CA PRO A 281 31.67 12.60 7.28
C PRO A 281 31.38 12.63 5.79
N GLY A 282 30.33 11.93 5.33
CA GLY A 282 29.97 11.83 3.92
C GLY A 282 28.51 11.45 3.70
N ALA A 283 28.23 10.93 2.52
CA ALA A 283 26.88 10.51 2.13
C ALA A 283 26.40 9.30 2.94
N VAL A 284 25.08 9.21 3.21
CA VAL A 284 24.44 8.06 3.88
C VAL A 284 24.62 6.78 3.07
N GLY A 285 24.56 6.89 1.74
CA GLY A 285 24.68 5.74 0.85
C GLY A 285 23.67 4.63 1.14
N LEU A 286 22.39 4.98 1.35
CA LEU A 286 21.35 3.99 1.67
C LEU A 286 21.26 2.90 0.59
N GLY A 287 21.50 1.64 0.97
CA GLY A 287 21.53 0.49 0.08
C GLY A 287 22.76 0.44 -0.86
N ALA A 288 23.71 1.38 -0.75
CA ALA A 288 24.97 1.37 -1.48
C ALA A 288 26.01 0.50 -0.76
N LEU A 289 27.03 0.09 -1.50
CA LEU A 289 28.19 -0.62 -0.95
C LEU A 289 28.93 0.29 0.06
N GLY A 290 29.25 -0.24 1.24
CA GLY A 290 29.89 0.52 2.32
C GLY A 290 29.00 1.58 2.97
N GLY A 291 27.72 1.66 2.61
CA GLY A 291 26.78 2.66 3.10
C GLY A 291 25.94 2.20 4.28
N THR A 292 24.73 2.71 4.34
CA THR A 292 23.73 2.34 5.35
C THR A 292 22.82 1.23 4.83
N ALA A 293 22.66 0.17 5.59
CA ALA A 293 21.66 -0.87 5.34
C ALA A 293 20.60 -0.88 6.46
N VAL A 294 19.35 -1.19 6.10
CA VAL A 294 18.23 -1.25 7.03
C VAL A 294 17.56 -2.62 6.93
N VAL A 295 17.37 -3.27 8.07
CA VAL A 295 16.56 -4.46 8.21
C VAL A 295 15.31 -4.09 8.99
N MET A 296 14.14 -4.26 8.37
CA MET A 296 12.86 -3.84 8.91
C MET A 296 12.18 -4.94 9.73
N GLN A 297 11.24 -4.54 10.56
CA GLN A 297 10.41 -5.43 11.38
C GLN A 297 9.66 -6.50 10.57
N HIS A 298 9.20 -6.15 9.35
CA HIS A 298 8.46 -7.03 8.45
C HIS A 298 9.35 -7.43 7.26
N PRO A 299 10.05 -8.56 7.32
CA PRO A 299 11.00 -8.97 6.27
C PRO A 299 10.32 -9.23 4.92
N GLU A 300 9.02 -9.61 4.91
CA GLU A 300 8.24 -9.84 3.69
C GLU A 300 8.17 -8.60 2.78
N SER A 301 8.27 -7.41 3.39
CA SER A 301 8.27 -6.15 2.64
C SER A 301 9.59 -5.83 1.95
N GLN A 302 10.67 -6.53 2.32
CA GLN A 302 12.02 -6.32 1.81
C GLN A 302 12.45 -7.37 0.79
N VAL A 303 11.82 -8.56 0.80
CA VAL A 303 12.14 -9.65 -0.11
C VAL A 303 11.57 -9.37 -1.51
N LEU A 304 12.42 -9.36 -2.51
CA LEU A 304 12.10 -9.03 -3.91
C LEU A 304 12.41 -10.19 -4.86
N GLY A 305 13.39 -11.02 -4.51
CA GLY A 305 13.80 -12.20 -5.28
C GLY A 305 12.84 -13.38 -5.06
N THR A 306 12.60 -14.17 -6.11
CA THR A 306 11.86 -15.44 -6.00
C THR A 306 12.71 -16.55 -5.43
N ARG A 307 14.04 -16.49 -5.57
CA ARG A 307 15.02 -17.41 -4.96
C ARG A 307 15.86 -16.67 -3.93
N VAL A 308 16.27 -17.39 -2.90
CA VAL A 308 17.08 -16.86 -1.80
C VAL A 308 18.38 -16.24 -2.31
N ALA A 309 19.10 -16.91 -3.21
CA ALA A 309 20.34 -16.39 -3.77
C ALA A 309 20.13 -15.08 -4.57
N ASP A 310 19.05 -15.01 -5.36
CA ASP A 310 18.71 -13.83 -6.15
C ASP A 310 18.38 -12.64 -5.27
N ASP A 311 17.73 -12.86 -4.13
CA ASP A 311 17.37 -11.82 -3.17
C ASP A 311 18.59 -11.23 -2.47
N VAL A 312 19.55 -12.07 -2.07
CA VAL A 312 20.80 -11.62 -1.43
C VAL A 312 21.57 -10.63 -2.31
N VAL A 313 21.65 -10.90 -3.62
CA VAL A 313 22.40 -10.05 -4.57
C VAL A 313 21.54 -8.96 -5.21
N TRP A 314 20.26 -8.90 -4.90
CA TRP A 314 19.33 -7.96 -5.52
C TRP A 314 19.76 -6.51 -5.32
N GLY A 315 19.95 -5.79 -6.44
CA GLY A 315 20.32 -4.36 -6.44
C GLY A 315 21.79 -4.06 -6.14
N LEU A 316 22.66 -5.06 -6.07
CA LEU A 316 24.10 -4.83 -6.07
C LEU A 316 24.55 -4.29 -7.42
N PRO A 317 25.60 -3.42 -7.44
CA PRO A 317 26.16 -2.92 -8.69
C PRO A 317 26.67 -4.04 -9.59
N PRO A 318 26.52 -3.93 -10.93
CA PRO A 318 27.04 -4.92 -11.86
C PRO A 318 28.55 -5.12 -11.70
N GLY A 319 29.01 -6.37 -11.66
CA GLY A 319 30.44 -6.74 -11.55
C GLY A 319 30.92 -6.95 -10.12
N ILE A 320 30.10 -6.79 -9.10
CA ILE A 320 30.44 -7.19 -7.74
C ILE A 320 30.19 -8.68 -7.59
N SER A 321 31.27 -9.44 -7.30
CA SER A 321 31.17 -10.85 -6.95
C SER A 321 30.93 -10.98 -5.45
N THR A 322 29.78 -11.50 -5.08
CA THR A 322 29.39 -11.76 -3.67
C THR A 322 29.33 -13.26 -3.44
N ASP A 323 30.00 -13.70 -2.40
CA ASP A 323 29.92 -15.10 -1.95
C ASP A 323 28.62 -15.31 -1.17
N VAL A 324 27.56 -15.69 -1.90
CA VAL A 324 26.21 -15.87 -1.39
C VAL A 324 26.17 -17.01 -0.35
N GLU A 325 26.85 -18.14 -0.62
CA GLU A 325 26.84 -19.29 0.29
C GLU A 325 27.50 -18.96 1.63
N ARG A 326 28.59 -18.19 1.62
CA ARG A 326 29.21 -17.71 2.85
C ARG A 326 28.26 -16.82 3.65
N LEU A 327 27.61 -15.85 3.00
CA LEU A 327 26.66 -14.96 3.68
C LEU A 327 25.45 -15.73 4.26
N LEU A 328 24.92 -16.69 3.48
CA LEU A 328 23.85 -17.56 3.97
C LEU A 328 24.32 -18.42 5.13
N GLY A 329 25.56 -18.91 5.09
CA GLY A 329 26.17 -19.62 6.21
C GLY A 329 26.31 -18.78 7.47
N GLU A 330 26.73 -17.51 7.34
CA GLU A 330 26.84 -16.54 8.45
C GLU A 330 25.50 -16.33 9.17
N VAL A 331 24.39 -16.30 8.42
CA VAL A 331 23.03 -16.11 9.00
C VAL A 331 22.30 -17.42 9.34
N GLY A 332 22.97 -18.58 9.20
CA GLY A 332 22.38 -19.89 9.49
C GLY A 332 21.34 -20.36 8.45
N LEU A 333 21.51 -19.95 7.19
CA LEU A 333 20.73 -20.39 6.02
C LEU A 333 21.59 -21.16 5.01
N ALA A 334 22.65 -21.84 5.46
CA ALA A 334 23.51 -22.65 4.58
C ALA A 334 22.68 -23.67 3.78
N GLY A 335 22.93 -23.76 2.45
CA GLY A 335 22.21 -24.66 1.55
C GLY A 335 20.81 -24.18 1.14
N PHE A 336 20.41 -22.95 1.44
CA PHE A 336 19.10 -22.41 1.08
C PHE A 336 19.13 -21.60 -0.23
N ALA A 337 20.27 -21.42 -0.86
CA ALA A 337 20.45 -20.55 -2.03
C ALA A 337 19.41 -20.76 -3.13
N GLU A 338 19.09 -22.01 -3.45
CA GLU A 338 18.15 -22.39 -4.51
C GLU A 338 16.68 -22.46 -4.05
N ARG A 339 16.38 -22.25 -2.76
CA ARG A 339 15.00 -22.28 -2.25
C ARG A 339 14.19 -21.09 -2.72
N ASP A 340 12.89 -21.34 -2.89
CA ASP A 340 11.89 -20.28 -3.10
C ASP A 340 11.68 -19.46 -1.82
N THR A 341 11.73 -18.14 -1.95
CA THR A 341 11.53 -17.20 -0.82
C THR A 341 10.15 -17.29 -0.22
N GLY A 342 9.12 -17.61 -1.03
CA GLY A 342 7.74 -17.78 -0.56
C GLY A 342 7.52 -19.00 0.35
N GLY A 343 8.49 -19.93 0.39
CA GLY A 343 8.45 -21.11 1.26
C GLY A 343 9.17 -20.94 2.59
N LEU A 344 9.76 -19.78 2.86
CA LEU A 344 10.52 -19.51 4.08
C LEU A 344 9.60 -19.14 5.24
N SER A 345 9.97 -19.56 6.46
CA SER A 345 9.34 -19.08 7.69
C SER A 345 9.72 -17.61 7.98
N GLY A 346 8.94 -16.90 8.82
CA GLY A 346 9.23 -15.51 9.18
C GLY A 346 10.64 -15.31 9.75
N GLY A 347 11.14 -16.24 10.57
CA GLY A 347 12.52 -16.20 11.08
C GLY A 347 13.60 -16.48 10.02
N GLU A 348 13.30 -17.31 9.01
CA GLU A 348 14.19 -17.53 7.86
C GLU A 348 14.20 -16.29 6.95
N LEU A 349 13.03 -15.67 6.70
CA LEU A 349 12.93 -14.40 5.95
C LEU A 349 13.70 -13.27 6.64
N GLN A 350 13.64 -13.21 7.99
CA GLN A 350 14.40 -12.22 8.75
C GLN A 350 15.90 -12.39 8.58
N ARG A 351 16.40 -13.62 8.66
CA ARG A 351 17.81 -13.95 8.42
C ARG A 351 18.23 -13.69 6.97
N LEU A 352 17.34 -13.95 6.00
CA LEU A 352 17.57 -13.58 4.61
C LEU A 352 17.71 -12.07 4.44
N ALA A 353 16.84 -11.26 5.07
CA ALA A 353 16.94 -9.81 5.03
C ALA A 353 18.28 -9.30 5.63
N VAL A 354 18.77 -9.96 6.70
CA VAL A 354 20.11 -9.66 7.25
C VAL A 354 21.20 -10.05 6.26
N ALA A 355 21.15 -11.21 5.60
CA ALA A 355 22.13 -11.61 4.59
C ALA A 355 22.16 -10.63 3.41
N ALA A 356 21.00 -10.20 2.92
CA ALA A 356 20.88 -9.22 1.86
C ALA A 356 21.43 -7.83 2.27
N ALA A 357 21.27 -7.44 3.53
CA ALA A 357 21.89 -6.24 4.07
C ALA A 357 23.43 -6.35 4.11
N LEU A 358 23.95 -7.50 4.58
CA LEU A 358 25.40 -7.78 4.68
C LEU A 358 26.11 -7.87 3.32
N ALA A 359 25.39 -8.28 2.27
CA ALA A 359 25.94 -8.33 0.90
C ALA A 359 26.43 -6.97 0.40
N ARG A 360 25.99 -5.87 1.05
CA ARG A 360 26.40 -4.48 0.75
C ARG A 360 27.57 -4.01 1.60
N GLU A 361 28.13 -4.86 2.47
CA GLU A 361 29.21 -4.54 3.39
C GLU A 361 28.99 -3.20 4.12
N PRO A 362 27.84 -3.04 4.84
CA PRO A 362 27.42 -1.75 5.33
C PRO A 362 28.37 -1.23 6.44
N ALA A 363 28.71 0.06 6.39
CA ALA A 363 29.37 0.74 7.51
C ALA A 363 28.37 1.01 8.66
N LEU A 364 27.09 1.21 8.34
CA LEU A 364 26.00 1.34 9.30
C LEU A 364 24.87 0.34 9.01
N LEU A 365 24.63 -0.58 9.92
CA LEU A 365 23.48 -1.49 9.89
C LEU A 365 22.43 -1.03 10.91
N ILE A 366 21.21 -0.80 10.46
CA ILE A 366 20.07 -0.45 11.30
C ILE A 366 19.11 -1.64 11.31
N ALA A 367 18.84 -2.20 12.48
CA ALA A 367 17.97 -3.34 12.70
C ALA A 367 16.73 -2.89 13.49
N ASP A 368 15.56 -2.76 12.83
CA ASP A 368 14.32 -2.29 13.43
C ASP A 368 13.44 -3.47 13.86
N GLU A 369 13.37 -3.73 15.15
CA GLU A 369 12.56 -4.79 15.79
C GLU A 369 12.67 -6.17 15.12
N VAL A 370 13.87 -6.52 14.67
CA VAL A 370 14.14 -7.71 13.86
C VAL A 370 13.85 -9.04 14.57
N THR A 371 13.72 -9.02 15.88
CA THR A 371 13.44 -10.19 16.72
C THR A 371 11.96 -10.43 16.97
N SER A 372 11.10 -9.45 16.68
CA SER A 372 9.68 -9.45 17.04
C SER A 372 8.87 -10.61 16.39
N MET A 373 9.28 -11.06 15.20
CA MET A 373 8.63 -12.14 14.44
C MET A 373 9.36 -13.50 14.56
N VAL A 374 10.36 -13.58 15.45
CA VAL A 374 11.21 -14.77 15.57
C VAL A 374 10.90 -15.53 16.85
N ALA A 375 10.76 -16.84 16.78
CA ALA A 375 10.54 -17.70 17.94
C ALA A 375 11.71 -17.59 18.94
N PRO A 376 11.51 -17.81 20.26
CA PRO A 376 12.50 -17.55 21.30
C PRO A 376 13.90 -18.12 21.03
N ARG A 377 14.00 -19.37 20.60
CA ARG A 377 15.29 -20.00 20.26
C ARG A 377 15.98 -19.34 19.05
N GLY A 378 15.20 -18.89 18.06
CA GLY A 378 15.72 -18.18 16.89
C GLY A 378 16.14 -16.76 17.23
N ARG A 379 15.50 -16.13 18.24
CA ARG A 379 15.79 -14.79 18.72
C ARG A 379 17.20 -14.69 19.28
N GLU A 380 17.58 -15.60 20.19
CA GLU A 380 18.92 -15.64 20.77
C GLU A 380 19.99 -15.83 19.69
N ALA A 381 19.76 -16.71 18.72
CA ALA A 381 20.68 -16.94 17.60
C ALA A 381 20.83 -15.67 16.73
N LEU A 382 19.74 -14.94 16.48
CA LEU A 382 19.76 -13.72 15.67
C LEU A 382 20.46 -12.57 16.43
N LEU A 383 20.21 -12.41 17.73
CA LEU A 383 20.89 -11.42 18.56
C LEU A 383 22.40 -11.72 18.67
N GLY A 384 22.77 -12.98 18.87
CA GLY A 384 24.16 -13.39 18.86
C GLY A 384 24.86 -13.18 17.50
N LEU A 385 24.13 -13.29 16.39
CA LEU A 385 24.61 -12.92 15.07
C LEU A 385 24.84 -11.41 14.97
N LEU A 386 23.84 -10.59 15.32
CA LEU A 386 23.90 -9.13 15.23
C LEU A 386 25.06 -8.56 16.07
N SER A 387 25.25 -9.07 17.28
CA SER A 387 26.35 -8.65 18.16
C SER A 387 27.73 -8.98 17.59
N LYS A 388 27.87 -10.10 16.83
CA LYS A 388 29.12 -10.46 16.15
C LYS A 388 29.40 -9.60 14.91
N LEU A 389 28.38 -8.99 14.33
CA LEU A 389 28.51 -8.14 13.14
C LEU A 389 29.00 -6.73 13.49
N ALA A 390 28.71 -6.25 14.69
CA ALA A 390 29.21 -4.97 15.18
C ALA A 390 30.69 -5.09 15.53
N GLY A 391 31.44 -4.04 15.23
CA GLY A 391 32.87 -3.97 15.50
C GLY A 391 33.71 -3.69 14.26
N CYS A 392 34.98 -3.41 14.50
CA CYS A 392 35.97 -3.21 13.46
C CYS A 392 36.96 -4.37 13.44
N SER A 393 37.15 -4.95 12.27
CA SER A 393 38.21 -5.93 11.97
C SER A 393 39.05 -5.43 10.81
N ASP A 394 40.17 -6.10 10.48
CA ASP A 394 41.06 -5.70 9.38
C ASP A 394 40.36 -5.54 8.02
N ARG A 395 39.20 -6.14 7.85
CA ARG A 395 38.47 -6.16 6.57
C ARG A 395 37.10 -5.45 6.60
N ARG A 396 36.51 -5.23 7.77
CA ARG A 396 35.16 -4.68 7.91
C ARG A 396 35.04 -3.89 9.21
N CYS A 397 34.41 -2.72 9.14
CA CYS A 397 34.00 -1.96 10.30
C CYS A 397 32.52 -1.63 10.14
N THR A 398 31.67 -2.32 10.89
CA THR A 398 30.23 -2.15 10.84
C THR A 398 29.71 -1.66 12.18
N SER A 399 29.05 -0.50 12.18
CA SER A 399 28.29 0.00 13.32
C SER A 399 26.88 -0.55 13.28
N LEU A 400 26.32 -0.91 14.43
CA LEU A 400 24.98 -1.47 14.54
C LEU A 400 24.10 -0.56 15.38
N VAL A 401 22.95 -0.15 14.85
CA VAL A 401 21.85 0.44 15.62
C VAL A 401 20.73 -0.58 15.70
N HIS A 402 20.53 -1.15 16.88
CA HIS A 402 19.52 -2.16 17.15
C HIS A 402 18.33 -1.52 17.88
N ILE A 403 17.18 -1.46 17.21
CA ILE A 403 15.95 -0.92 17.76
C ILE A 403 15.12 -2.08 18.32
N THR A 404 14.77 -2.00 19.60
CA THR A 404 13.96 -3.02 20.26
C THR A 404 13.05 -2.41 21.34
N HIS A 405 12.02 -3.12 21.72
CA HIS A 405 11.17 -2.80 22.87
C HIS A 405 11.41 -3.76 24.05
N TYR A 406 12.34 -4.70 23.91
CA TYR A 406 12.75 -5.61 24.97
C TYR A 406 14.06 -5.16 25.61
N ASN A 407 14.03 -4.92 26.93
CA ASN A 407 15.22 -4.46 27.67
C ASN A 407 16.31 -5.54 27.79
N ASP A 408 15.94 -6.81 27.78
CA ASP A 408 16.86 -7.94 27.80
C ASP A 408 17.70 -8.03 26.52
N GLU A 409 17.16 -7.63 25.37
CA GLU A 409 17.89 -7.59 24.10
C GLU A 409 18.93 -6.45 24.05
N ALA A 410 18.68 -5.36 24.75
CA ALA A 410 19.59 -4.22 24.82
C ALA A 410 20.87 -4.51 25.61
N GLY A 411 20.88 -5.56 26.43
CA GLY A 411 22.03 -5.91 27.28
C GLY A 411 23.30 -6.33 26.55
N SER A 412 23.21 -6.64 25.25
CA SER A 412 24.38 -6.99 24.41
C SER A 412 25.00 -5.79 23.68
N ALA A 413 24.43 -4.60 23.80
CA ALA A 413 24.91 -3.38 23.16
C ALA A 413 25.98 -2.67 24.02
N ASP A 414 26.90 -1.96 23.36
CA ASP A 414 27.90 -1.12 24.04
C ASP A 414 27.23 0.03 24.80
N ARG A 415 26.09 0.51 24.25
CA ARG A 415 25.31 1.59 24.84
C ARG A 415 23.83 1.47 24.51
N THR A 416 22.99 1.82 25.48
CA THR A 416 21.53 1.84 25.32
C THR A 416 20.99 3.26 25.41
N ILE A 417 20.07 3.60 24.51
CA ILE A 417 19.37 4.90 24.48
C ILE A 417 17.88 4.64 24.64
N ASP A 418 17.29 5.20 25.69
CA ASP A 418 15.86 5.10 25.93
C ASP A 418 15.13 6.37 25.42
N LEU A 419 14.22 6.20 24.48
CA LEU A 419 13.39 7.27 23.93
C LEU A 419 12.11 7.53 24.75
N SER A 420 11.86 6.78 25.82
CA SER A 420 10.65 6.95 26.65
C SER A 420 10.66 8.27 27.44
N GLY A 421 11.85 8.79 27.77
CA GLY A 421 12.01 10.03 28.54
C GLY A 421 11.81 11.33 27.76
N SER A 422 11.57 11.27 26.44
CA SER A 422 11.43 12.47 25.58
C SER A 422 10.00 13.05 25.52
N ARG A 423 9.05 12.50 26.26
CA ARG A 423 7.70 13.06 26.42
C ARG A 423 7.39 13.19 27.91
N ASP A 424 7.03 14.40 28.34
CA ASP A 424 6.38 14.64 29.63
C ASP A 424 5.07 13.82 29.69
N ASN A 425 5.18 12.58 30.10
CA ASN A 425 4.05 11.77 30.51
C ASN A 425 4.38 11.23 31.90
N THR A 426 4.01 12.01 32.92
CA THR A 426 3.80 11.57 34.27
C THR A 426 2.62 10.60 34.34
N ALA A 427 2.81 9.40 33.82
CA ALA A 427 2.06 8.24 34.23
C ALA A 427 3.05 7.30 34.88
N MET A 428 3.09 7.35 36.21
CA MET A 428 3.80 6.36 37.03
C MET A 428 3.33 4.98 36.57
N VAL A 429 4.25 4.22 35.99
CA VAL A 429 4.06 2.78 35.80
C VAL A 429 4.29 2.17 37.18
N GLU A 430 3.21 1.97 37.94
CA GLU A 430 3.24 0.99 39.02
C GLU A 430 3.50 -0.37 38.35
N THR A 431 4.62 -0.96 38.74
CA THR A 431 4.90 -2.38 38.48
C THR A 431 3.89 -3.17 39.31
N VAL A 432 2.77 -3.52 38.66
CA VAL A 432 1.82 -4.48 39.21
C VAL A 432 2.46 -5.85 39.02
N GLU A 433 2.90 -6.46 40.13
CA GLU A 433 3.17 -7.90 40.17
C GLU A 433 1.91 -8.61 39.66
N VAL A 434 2.06 -9.36 38.58
CA VAL A 434 1.02 -10.24 38.08
C VAL A 434 0.77 -11.29 39.17
N PRO A 435 -0.41 -11.36 39.81
CA PRO A 435 -0.72 -12.45 40.69
C PRO A 435 -0.60 -13.74 39.90
N ALA A 436 0.14 -14.72 40.45
CA ALA A 436 0.14 -16.06 39.89
C ALA A 436 -1.32 -16.49 39.67
N ALA A 437 -1.67 -16.85 38.44
CA ALA A 437 -3.00 -17.28 38.08
C ALA A 437 -3.44 -18.37 39.07
N SER A 438 -4.33 -18.02 39.99
CA SER A 438 -5.06 -19.00 40.77
C SER A 438 -5.86 -19.77 39.76
N GLY A 439 -5.50 -21.06 39.57
CA GLY A 439 -6.19 -21.94 38.65
C GLY A 439 -7.69 -21.86 38.95
N ARG A 440 -8.45 -21.30 37.99
CA ARG A 440 -9.87 -21.56 37.93
C ARG A 440 -9.97 -23.06 37.69
N ASP A 441 -10.57 -23.78 38.62
CA ASP A 441 -10.96 -25.15 38.37
C ASP A 441 -11.68 -25.20 37.03
N ALA A 442 -11.24 -26.09 36.13
CA ALA A 442 -11.86 -26.24 34.83
C ALA A 442 -13.37 -26.42 35.05
N PRO A 443 -14.22 -25.56 34.47
CA PRO A 443 -15.66 -25.75 34.56
C PRO A 443 -15.96 -27.14 34.01
N GLY A 444 -16.75 -27.90 34.77
CA GLY A 444 -17.14 -29.27 34.39
C GLY A 444 -17.79 -29.27 33.02
N HIS A 445 -17.34 -30.15 32.13
CA HIS A 445 -17.87 -30.37 30.77
C HIS A 445 -19.38 -30.60 30.82
N GLY A 446 -20.15 -29.60 30.43
CA GLY A 446 -21.62 -29.64 30.49
C GLY A 446 -22.29 -28.49 29.73
N GLY A 447 -21.49 -27.65 29.06
CA GLY A 447 -21.99 -26.55 28.21
C GLY A 447 -22.51 -27.05 26.85
N VAL A 448 -23.28 -26.20 26.16
CA VAL A 448 -23.66 -26.44 24.77
C VAL A 448 -22.47 -26.13 23.86
N PRO A 449 -21.97 -27.08 23.06
CA PRO A 449 -20.84 -26.83 22.20
C PRO A 449 -21.17 -25.74 21.17
N VAL A 450 -20.35 -24.69 21.16
CA VAL A 450 -20.44 -23.60 20.18
C VAL A 450 -19.62 -23.96 18.94
N LEU A 451 -18.43 -24.50 19.14
CA LEU A 451 -17.54 -24.91 18.05
C LEU A 451 -17.12 -26.38 18.26
N GLU A 452 -17.25 -27.19 17.23
CA GLU A 452 -16.90 -28.62 17.27
C GLU A 452 -16.08 -28.99 16.04
N LEU A 453 -14.91 -29.55 16.27
CA LEU A 453 -14.02 -30.08 15.23
C LEU A 453 -13.90 -31.60 15.39
N SER A 454 -14.09 -32.34 14.29
CA SER A 454 -14.01 -33.80 14.27
C SER A 454 -13.13 -34.24 13.12
N GLY A 455 -11.94 -34.82 13.43
CA GLY A 455 -11.00 -35.36 12.46
C GLY A 455 -10.52 -34.36 11.41
N VAL A 456 -10.41 -33.09 11.76
CA VAL A 456 -10.08 -32.01 10.81
C VAL A 456 -8.66 -32.16 10.31
N GLY A 457 -8.53 -32.35 8.99
CA GLY A 457 -7.27 -32.28 8.26
C GLY A 457 -7.33 -31.29 7.12
N HIS A 458 -6.21 -30.67 6.80
CA HIS A 458 -6.14 -29.74 5.67
C HIS A 458 -4.82 -29.88 4.92
N GLU A 459 -4.94 -29.97 3.60
CA GLU A 459 -3.83 -30.07 2.67
C GLU A 459 -3.95 -29.00 1.59
N TYR A 460 -2.96 -28.11 1.52
CA TYR A 460 -2.86 -27.12 0.46
C TYR A 460 -2.44 -27.79 -0.85
N ALA A 461 -2.99 -27.34 -1.96
CA ALA A 461 -2.72 -27.88 -3.29
C ALA A 461 -2.90 -29.42 -3.37
N SER A 462 -3.93 -29.94 -2.67
CA SER A 462 -4.26 -31.36 -2.65
C SER A 462 -4.41 -31.93 -4.07
N GLY A 463 -3.88 -33.14 -4.31
CA GLY A 463 -3.89 -33.77 -5.63
C GLY A 463 -2.83 -33.27 -6.61
N THR A 464 -1.92 -32.40 -6.19
CA THR A 464 -0.79 -31.93 -7.01
C THR A 464 0.55 -32.39 -6.43
N PRO A 465 1.66 -32.38 -7.23
CA PRO A 465 3.00 -32.69 -6.72
C PRO A 465 3.50 -31.71 -5.62
N TRP A 466 2.85 -30.58 -5.44
CA TRP A 466 3.18 -29.57 -4.42
C TRP A 466 2.26 -29.64 -3.21
N ALA A 467 1.53 -30.75 -3.01
CA ALA A 467 0.65 -30.92 -1.88
C ALA A 467 1.42 -30.78 -0.55
N LYS A 468 0.93 -29.92 0.34
CA LYS A 468 1.52 -29.65 1.65
C LYS A 468 0.47 -29.81 2.73
N THR A 469 0.62 -30.82 3.59
CA THR A 469 -0.26 -31.04 4.73
C THR A 469 0.00 -29.98 5.81
N ALA A 470 -1.04 -29.23 6.17
CA ALA A 470 -1.00 -28.22 7.22
C ALA A 470 -1.58 -28.73 8.54
N LEU A 471 -2.64 -29.54 8.49
CA LEU A 471 -3.33 -30.09 9.66
C LEU A 471 -3.61 -31.58 9.47
N ARG A 472 -3.58 -32.34 10.57
CA ARG A 472 -3.88 -33.77 10.58
C ARG A 472 -4.71 -34.11 11.80
N ASP A 473 -5.89 -34.69 11.59
CA ASP A 473 -6.74 -35.32 12.61
C ASP A 473 -6.95 -34.49 13.88
N ILE A 474 -7.38 -33.23 13.71
CA ILE A 474 -7.63 -32.31 14.82
C ILE A 474 -9.07 -32.47 15.27
N SER A 475 -9.26 -32.82 16.56
CA SER A 475 -10.57 -33.00 17.17
C SER A 475 -10.61 -32.32 18.55
N PHE A 476 -11.57 -31.43 18.76
CA PHE A 476 -11.88 -30.81 20.04
C PHE A 476 -13.24 -30.08 19.95
N SER A 477 -13.80 -29.70 21.10
CA SER A 477 -14.96 -28.83 21.20
C SER A 477 -14.66 -27.62 22.08
N VAL A 478 -15.40 -26.53 21.84
CA VAL A 478 -15.40 -25.31 22.66
C VAL A 478 -16.83 -25.02 23.03
N ASP A 479 -17.13 -24.98 24.31
CA ASP A 479 -18.46 -24.71 24.85
C ASP A 479 -18.70 -23.20 25.00
N GLU A 480 -19.96 -22.80 25.21
CA GLU A 480 -20.32 -21.39 25.40
C GLU A 480 -19.67 -20.84 26.69
N GLY A 481 -18.94 -19.71 26.55
CA GLY A 481 -18.20 -19.07 27.64
C GLY A 481 -16.81 -19.64 27.89
N ASP A 482 -16.39 -20.69 27.16
CA ASP A 482 -15.06 -21.27 27.30
C ASP A 482 -14.00 -20.48 26.53
N GLY A 483 -12.78 -20.45 27.08
CA GLY A 483 -11.56 -19.96 26.44
C GLY A 483 -10.61 -21.10 26.09
N LEU A 484 -10.26 -21.25 24.81
CA LEU A 484 -9.29 -22.25 24.34
C LEU A 484 -8.01 -21.59 23.87
N LEU A 485 -6.88 -21.96 24.46
CA LEU A 485 -5.55 -21.52 24.00
C LEU A 485 -4.93 -22.58 23.07
N ILE A 486 -4.69 -22.18 21.81
CA ILE A 486 -4.00 -23.00 20.82
C ILE A 486 -2.55 -22.51 20.71
N HIS A 487 -1.59 -23.31 21.10
CA HIS A 487 -0.17 -22.96 21.04
C HIS A 487 0.61 -23.90 20.12
N GLY A 488 1.73 -23.44 19.60
CA GLY A 488 2.61 -24.20 18.72
C GLY A 488 3.62 -23.33 17.99
N GLY A 489 4.67 -23.91 17.45
CA GLY A 489 5.71 -23.21 16.69
C GLY A 489 5.21 -22.59 15.38
N ASN A 490 6.05 -21.78 14.73
CA ASN A 490 5.74 -21.25 13.41
C ASN A 490 5.61 -22.40 12.40
N GLY A 491 4.60 -22.31 11.52
CA GLY A 491 4.31 -23.36 10.55
C GLY A 491 3.54 -24.58 11.10
N SER A 492 3.13 -24.59 12.39
CA SER A 492 2.35 -25.70 12.96
C SER A 492 0.89 -25.76 12.53
N GLY A 493 0.42 -24.83 11.69
CA GLY A 493 -0.94 -24.82 11.16
C GLY A 493 -1.95 -23.99 11.96
N LYS A 494 -1.54 -23.22 12.97
CA LYS A 494 -2.43 -22.39 13.82
C LYS A 494 -3.36 -21.49 13.00
N SER A 495 -2.80 -20.70 12.08
CA SER A 495 -3.59 -19.79 11.24
C SER A 495 -4.52 -20.55 10.27
N THR A 496 -4.08 -21.73 9.75
CA THR A 496 -4.93 -22.58 8.92
C THR A 496 -6.13 -23.08 9.72
N LEU A 497 -5.89 -23.51 10.97
CA LEU A 497 -6.94 -23.94 11.88
C LEU A 497 -7.90 -22.78 12.19
N ALA A 498 -7.38 -21.60 12.48
CA ALA A 498 -8.16 -20.39 12.70
C ALA A 498 -9.07 -20.05 11.50
N TRP A 499 -8.57 -20.19 10.27
CA TRP A 499 -9.38 -19.97 9.06
C TRP A 499 -10.48 -20.99 8.86
N ILE A 500 -10.23 -22.27 9.21
CA ILE A 500 -11.24 -23.33 9.16
C ILE A 500 -12.34 -23.06 10.20
N MET A 501 -11.96 -22.73 11.43
CA MET A 501 -12.90 -22.40 12.51
C MET A 501 -13.73 -21.16 12.19
N ALA A 502 -13.15 -20.18 11.48
CA ALA A 502 -13.87 -18.99 11.01
C ALA A 502 -14.73 -19.22 9.75
N GLY A 503 -14.72 -20.44 9.18
CA GLY A 503 -15.45 -20.78 7.95
C GLY A 503 -14.91 -20.12 6.69
N LEU A 504 -13.64 -19.65 6.72
CA LEU A 504 -12.98 -19.03 5.58
C LEU A 504 -12.34 -20.05 4.64
N THR A 505 -12.02 -21.22 5.17
CA THR A 505 -11.42 -22.36 4.45
C THR A 505 -12.13 -23.64 4.85
N THR A 506 -12.47 -24.48 3.89
CA THR A 506 -13.02 -25.81 4.16
C THR A 506 -11.90 -26.81 4.48
N PRO A 507 -12.08 -27.69 5.48
CA PRO A 507 -11.12 -28.74 5.74
C PRO A 507 -11.10 -29.75 4.57
N THR A 508 -9.95 -30.40 4.31
CA THR A 508 -9.82 -31.44 3.29
C THR A 508 -10.44 -32.75 3.80
N THR A 509 -10.33 -33.02 5.10
CA THR A 509 -10.95 -34.16 5.79
C THR A 509 -11.56 -33.71 7.10
N GLY A 510 -12.54 -34.48 7.60
CA GLY A 510 -13.24 -34.15 8.83
C GLY A 510 -14.27 -33.03 8.66
N SER A 511 -14.75 -32.49 9.79
CA SER A 511 -15.76 -31.43 9.80
C SER A 511 -15.50 -30.41 10.91
N CYS A 512 -15.90 -29.15 10.64
CA CYS A 512 -15.92 -28.07 11.62
C CYS A 512 -17.35 -27.50 11.68
N LEU A 513 -17.98 -27.62 12.83
CA LEU A 513 -19.35 -27.22 13.07
C LEU A 513 -19.41 -26.03 14.04
N LEU A 514 -20.28 -25.06 13.77
CA LEU A 514 -20.65 -23.97 14.65
C LEU A 514 -22.11 -24.12 15.05
N GLY A 515 -22.36 -24.43 16.31
CA GLY A 515 -23.74 -24.72 16.80
C GLY A 515 -24.42 -25.83 16.00
N GLY A 516 -23.73 -26.92 15.71
CA GLY A 516 -24.20 -28.08 14.97
C GLY A 516 -24.37 -27.91 13.45
N ARG A 517 -23.95 -26.77 12.85
CA ARG A 517 -24.00 -26.54 11.41
C ARG A 517 -22.59 -26.26 10.88
N PRO A 518 -22.25 -26.63 9.62
CA PRO A 518 -20.95 -26.35 9.03
C PRO A 518 -20.56 -24.89 9.15
N ALA A 519 -19.35 -24.60 9.63
CA ALA A 519 -18.84 -23.25 9.87
C ALA A 519 -18.71 -22.45 8.57
N ASP A 520 -18.36 -23.08 7.45
CA ASP A 520 -18.23 -22.47 6.11
C ASP A 520 -19.57 -21.95 5.55
N GLN A 521 -20.71 -22.48 6.04
CA GLN A 521 -22.05 -22.01 5.69
C GLN A 521 -22.52 -20.83 6.57
N GLN A 522 -21.81 -20.52 7.65
CA GLN A 522 -22.16 -19.48 8.62
C GLN A 522 -21.10 -18.36 8.66
N ARG A 523 -20.64 -17.95 7.49
CA ARG A 523 -19.60 -16.90 7.36
C ARG A 523 -20.03 -15.63 8.09
N GLY A 524 -19.14 -15.13 8.95
CA GLY A 524 -19.36 -13.93 9.75
C GLY A 524 -20.00 -14.16 11.12
N ALA A 525 -20.44 -15.38 11.46
CA ALA A 525 -20.86 -15.74 12.80
C ALA A 525 -19.68 -15.93 13.76
N VAL A 526 -18.52 -16.28 13.24
CA VAL A 526 -17.24 -16.30 13.96
C VAL A 526 -16.44 -15.08 13.55
N ALA A 527 -15.94 -14.34 14.53
CA ALA A 527 -15.05 -13.21 14.31
C ALA A 527 -13.59 -13.68 14.38
N LEU A 528 -12.78 -13.31 13.40
CA LEU A 528 -11.36 -13.63 13.33
C LEU A 528 -10.53 -12.35 13.29
N SER A 529 -9.62 -12.19 14.25
CA SER A 529 -8.56 -11.17 14.22
C SER A 529 -7.28 -11.79 13.66
N PHE A 530 -6.77 -11.27 12.55
CA PHE A 530 -5.52 -11.73 11.95
C PHE A 530 -4.30 -11.25 12.74
N GLN A 531 -3.20 -11.98 12.62
CA GLN A 531 -1.90 -11.61 13.19
C GLN A 531 -1.50 -10.18 12.81
N ALA A 532 -1.63 -9.80 11.55
CA ALA A 532 -1.40 -8.44 11.05
C ALA A 532 -2.70 -7.63 11.03
N ALA A 533 -3.02 -6.95 12.13
CA ALA A 533 -4.25 -6.14 12.27
C ALA A 533 -4.44 -5.13 11.12
N ARG A 534 -3.33 -4.54 10.61
CA ARG A 534 -3.38 -3.57 9.52
C ARG A 534 -4.00 -4.12 8.22
N LEU A 535 -3.88 -5.42 7.96
CA LEU A 535 -4.46 -6.05 6.76
C LEU A 535 -5.99 -6.16 6.80
N GLN A 536 -6.59 -6.04 7.98
CA GLN A 536 -8.05 -6.05 8.16
C GLN A 536 -8.68 -4.66 8.04
N LEU A 537 -7.86 -3.60 8.14
CA LEU A 537 -8.33 -2.21 8.13
C LEU A 537 -8.47 -1.71 6.69
N MET A 538 -9.71 -1.45 6.26
CA MET A 538 -10.05 -1.11 4.87
C MET A 538 -10.40 0.37 4.67
N ARG A 539 -10.76 1.08 5.73
CA ARG A 539 -11.16 2.49 5.67
C ARG A 539 -10.02 3.42 6.08
N SER A 540 -10.18 4.70 5.82
CA SER A 540 -9.17 5.70 6.16
C SER A 540 -9.35 6.29 7.56
N HIS A 541 -10.55 6.19 8.16
CA HIS A 541 -10.90 6.79 9.44
C HIS A 541 -11.48 5.74 10.40
N VAL A 542 -11.17 5.91 11.69
CA VAL A 542 -11.55 5.01 12.78
C VAL A 542 -13.05 4.74 12.83
N GLY A 543 -13.89 5.77 12.86
CA GLY A 543 -15.34 5.59 12.94
C GLY A 543 -15.95 4.92 11.71
N GLN A 544 -15.37 5.17 10.53
CA GLN A 544 -15.80 4.51 9.29
C GLN A 544 -15.40 3.03 9.28
N GLU A 545 -14.25 2.70 9.84
CA GLU A 545 -13.78 1.30 9.95
C GLU A 545 -14.68 0.49 10.86
N VAL A 546 -14.92 0.97 12.10
CA VAL A 546 -15.83 0.31 13.05
C VAL A 546 -17.20 0.07 12.43
N ALA A 547 -17.80 1.10 11.85
CA ALA A 547 -19.11 1.02 11.24
C ALA A 547 -19.15 0.04 10.07
N SER A 548 -18.12 0.06 9.20
CA SER A 548 -17.99 -0.86 8.06
C SER A 548 -17.78 -2.30 8.50
N ALA A 549 -16.93 -2.54 9.48
CA ALA A 549 -16.66 -3.87 10.03
C ALA A 549 -17.90 -4.44 10.73
N ALA A 550 -18.63 -3.62 11.47
CA ALA A 550 -19.82 -4.02 12.21
C ALA A 550 -21.11 -4.05 11.37
N GLY A 551 -21.12 -3.47 10.16
CA GLY A 551 -22.28 -3.51 9.25
C GLY A 551 -23.35 -2.47 9.54
N PHE A 552 -23.02 -1.33 10.21
CA PHE A 552 -23.95 -0.23 10.44
C PHE A 552 -23.47 1.09 9.81
N SER A 553 -24.30 2.12 9.87
CA SER A 553 -23.96 3.43 9.26
C SER A 553 -22.88 4.17 10.05
N SER A 554 -21.90 4.73 9.40
CA SER A 554 -20.88 5.59 10.03
C SER A 554 -21.43 6.90 10.61
N ARG A 555 -22.69 7.23 10.31
CA ARG A 555 -23.42 8.37 10.91
C ARG A 555 -24.02 8.01 12.29
N ASP A 556 -24.04 6.74 12.65
CA ASP A 556 -24.46 6.29 13.97
C ASP A 556 -23.31 6.46 14.98
N HIS A 557 -23.10 7.72 15.38
CA HIS A 557 -22.02 8.08 16.30
C HIS A 557 -22.16 7.38 17.67
N ALA A 558 -23.37 7.08 18.11
CA ALA A 558 -23.59 6.41 19.39
C ALA A 558 -23.04 4.99 19.37
N ARG A 559 -23.33 4.20 18.30
CA ARG A 559 -22.79 2.84 18.15
C ARG A 559 -21.30 2.84 17.94
N VAL A 560 -20.76 3.81 17.17
CA VAL A 560 -19.30 3.95 16.99
C VAL A 560 -18.63 4.21 18.34
N SER A 561 -19.16 5.16 19.12
CA SER A 561 -18.59 5.49 20.44
C SER A 561 -18.68 4.32 21.42
N ALA A 562 -19.81 3.60 21.44
CA ALA A 562 -19.96 2.41 22.28
C ALA A 562 -18.97 1.30 21.91
N ALA A 563 -18.78 1.03 20.61
CA ALA A 563 -17.82 0.04 20.15
C ALA A 563 -16.37 0.41 20.50
N LEU A 564 -15.99 1.68 20.39
CA LEU A 564 -14.67 2.16 20.80
C LEU A 564 -14.48 2.05 22.32
N ALA A 565 -15.48 2.44 23.11
CA ALA A 565 -15.45 2.35 24.56
C ALA A 565 -15.31 0.90 25.04
N ALA A 566 -15.98 -0.06 24.38
CA ALA A 566 -15.90 -1.48 24.71
C ALA A 566 -14.46 -2.06 24.62
N VAL A 567 -13.57 -1.42 23.87
CA VAL A 567 -12.16 -1.84 23.75
C VAL A 567 -11.19 -0.83 24.41
N GLY A 568 -11.70 0.07 25.24
CA GLY A 568 -10.90 1.08 25.94
C GLY A 568 -10.26 2.12 25.00
N LEU A 569 -10.91 2.44 23.89
CA LEU A 569 -10.52 3.54 22.99
C LEU A 569 -11.43 4.75 23.20
N ASP A 570 -10.81 5.94 23.24
CA ASP A 570 -11.54 7.20 23.37
C ASP A 570 -12.42 7.43 22.13
N ALA A 571 -13.69 7.82 22.33
CA ALA A 571 -14.62 8.19 21.28
C ALA A 571 -14.13 9.36 20.40
N ALA A 572 -13.29 10.26 20.93
CA ALA A 572 -12.64 11.33 20.17
C ALA A 572 -11.77 10.83 19.02
N LEU A 573 -11.33 9.57 19.08
CA LEU A 573 -10.55 8.94 18.00
C LEU A 573 -11.40 8.64 16.75
N ALA A 574 -12.73 8.68 16.81
CA ALA A 574 -13.61 8.34 15.69
C ALA A 574 -13.32 9.12 14.40
N GLY A 575 -12.96 10.39 14.52
CA GLY A 575 -12.57 11.26 13.39
C GLY A 575 -11.11 11.11 12.95
N ARG A 576 -10.28 10.36 13.71
CA ARG A 576 -8.85 10.23 13.42
C ARG A 576 -8.59 9.26 12.26
N ARG A 577 -7.51 9.51 11.52
CA ARG A 577 -7.05 8.59 10.47
C ARG A 577 -6.38 7.36 11.09
N ILE A 578 -6.59 6.20 10.44
CA ILE A 578 -6.04 4.92 10.93
C ILE A 578 -4.50 4.90 10.89
N ASP A 579 -3.90 5.57 9.92
CA ASP A 579 -2.43 5.68 9.80
C ASP A 579 -1.76 6.50 10.92
N GLN A 580 -2.55 7.16 11.74
CA GLN A 580 -2.09 7.92 12.93
C GLN A 580 -2.25 7.15 14.25
N LEU A 581 -2.74 5.91 14.18
CA LEU A 581 -2.91 5.06 15.36
C LEU A 581 -1.61 4.29 15.68
N SER A 582 -1.38 4.04 16.98
CA SER A 582 -0.36 3.09 17.41
C SER A 582 -0.76 1.64 17.06
N GLY A 583 0.21 0.71 17.05
CA GLY A 583 -0.07 -0.71 16.81
C GLY A 583 -1.10 -1.29 17.78
N GLY A 584 -1.03 -0.93 19.06
CA GLY A 584 -2.00 -1.33 20.08
C GLY A 584 -3.39 -0.73 19.83
N GLN A 585 -3.47 0.54 19.43
CA GLN A 585 -4.74 1.18 19.07
C GLN A 585 -5.35 0.54 17.80
N MET A 586 -4.54 0.19 16.80
CA MET A 586 -5.03 -0.50 15.60
C MET A 586 -5.62 -1.87 15.92
N ARG A 587 -4.98 -2.66 16.81
CA ARG A 587 -5.51 -3.96 17.23
C ARG A 587 -6.82 -3.83 17.98
N ARG A 588 -6.91 -2.89 18.94
CA ARG A 588 -8.16 -2.60 19.64
C ARG A 588 -9.25 -2.11 18.68
N LEU A 589 -8.89 -1.33 17.65
CA LEU A 589 -9.82 -0.91 16.62
C LEU A 589 -10.40 -2.09 15.83
N VAL A 590 -9.57 -3.07 15.44
CA VAL A 590 -10.04 -4.31 14.81
C VAL A 590 -11.02 -5.03 15.74
N LEU A 591 -10.66 -5.20 17.01
CA LEU A 591 -11.53 -5.84 18.00
C LEU A 591 -12.85 -5.08 18.18
N ALA A 592 -12.84 -3.74 18.21
CA ALA A 592 -14.05 -2.93 18.27
C ALA A 592 -15.02 -3.26 17.15
N GLY A 593 -14.52 -3.34 15.91
CA GLY A 593 -15.33 -3.70 14.75
C GLY A 593 -15.86 -5.13 14.78
N LEU A 594 -15.06 -6.08 15.28
CA LEU A 594 -15.43 -7.48 15.39
C LEU A 594 -16.49 -7.71 16.49
N LEU A 595 -16.26 -7.14 17.68
CA LEU A 595 -17.16 -7.28 18.83
C LEU A 595 -18.51 -6.59 18.62
N ALA A 596 -18.52 -5.45 17.90
CA ALA A 596 -19.76 -4.74 17.59
C ALA A 596 -20.74 -5.53 16.70
N ARG A 597 -20.33 -6.68 16.16
CA ARG A 597 -21.19 -7.65 15.44
C ARG A 597 -21.82 -8.67 16.36
N SER A 598 -21.45 -8.71 17.64
CA SER A 598 -21.87 -9.74 18.60
C SER A 598 -21.63 -11.15 18.04
N PRO A 599 -20.37 -11.52 17.72
CA PRO A 599 -20.06 -12.83 17.15
C PRO A 599 -20.32 -13.95 18.17
N ARG A 600 -20.66 -15.15 17.70
CA ARG A 600 -20.85 -16.33 18.56
C ARG A 600 -19.54 -16.90 19.09
N ALA A 601 -18.46 -16.72 18.35
CA ALA A 601 -17.11 -17.08 18.76
C ALA A 601 -16.11 -16.02 18.26
N LEU A 602 -15.08 -15.76 19.05
CA LEU A 602 -13.99 -14.84 18.73
C LEU A 602 -12.67 -15.64 18.64
N ILE A 603 -12.02 -15.55 17.51
CA ILE A 603 -10.70 -16.17 17.26
C ILE A 603 -9.66 -15.07 17.12
N LEU A 604 -8.58 -15.18 17.90
CA LEU A 604 -7.48 -14.21 17.91
C LEU A 604 -6.19 -14.93 17.49
N ASP A 605 -5.67 -14.57 16.31
CA ASP A 605 -4.40 -15.12 15.81
C ASP A 605 -3.25 -14.21 16.25
N GLU A 606 -2.45 -14.67 17.22
CA GLU A 606 -1.30 -13.97 17.82
C GLU A 606 -1.61 -12.51 18.24
N PRO A 607 -2.64 -12.25 19.06
CA PRO A 607 -3.11 -10.89 19.34
C PRO A 607 -2.08 -10.02 20.09
N LEU A 608 -1.11 -10.62 20.76
CA LEU A 608 -0.11 -9.92 21.57
C LEU A 608 1.21 -9.64 20.84
N ALA A 609 1.40 -10.19 19.63
CA ALA A 609 2.65 -10.06 18.88
C ALA A 609 2.95 -8.59 18.53
N GLY A 610 4.18 -8.11 18.79
CA GLY A 610 4.60 -6.74 18.46
C GLY A 610 3.92 -5.64 19.29
N LEU A 611 3.34 -5.96 20.45
CA LEU A 611 2.84 -4.97 21.40
C LEU A 611 3.89 -4.69 22.48
N ASP A 612 4.00 -3.42 22.88
CA ASP A 612 4.73 -3.03 24.09
C ASP A 612 4.01 -3.53 25.36
N ALA A 613 4.71 -3.51 26.50
CA ALA A 613 4.19 -4.02 27.75
C ALA A 613 2.84 -3.40 28.13
N ALA A 614 2.71 -2.07 28.06
CA ALA A 614 1.48 -1.36 28.44
C ALA A 614 0.30 -1.70 27.50
N SER A 615 0.55 -1.81 26.20
CA SER A 615 -0.48 -2.21 25.20
C SER A 615 -0.88 -3.66 25.39
N ARG A 616 0.06 -4.55 25.74
CA ARG A 616 -0.17 -5.96 26.04
C ARG A 616 -1.07 -6.12 27.26
N ASP A 617 -0.70 -5.47 28.37
CA ASP A 617 -1.48 -5.53 29.62
C ASP A 617 -2.90 -4.99 29.43
N GLY A 618 -3.02 -3.89 28.68
CA GLY A 618 -4.33 -3.33 28.35
C GLY A 618 -5.19 -4.25 27.47
N LEU A 619 -4.58 -5.04 26.58
CA LEU A 619 -5.30 -6.02 25.78
C LEU A 619 -5.66 -7.26 26.59
N LEU A 620 -4.77 -7.73 27.47
CA LEU A 620 -5.05 -8.88 28.35
C LEU A 620 -6.25 -8.59 29.28
N ARG A 621 -6.28 -7.42 29.92
CA ARG A 621 -7.46 -7.01 30.73
C ARG A 621 -8.74 -7.00 29.91
N LEU A 622 -8.70 -6.47 28.68
CA LEU A 622 -9.87 -6.52 27.80
C LEU A 622 -10.32 -7.95 27.50
N LEU A 623 -9.40 -8.87 27.31
CA LEU A 623 -9.72 -10.29 27.04
C LEU A 623 -10.23 -11.02 28.28
N GLU A 624 -9.81 -10.59 29.48
CA GLU A 624 -10.33 -11.10 30.77
C GLU A 624 -11.76 -10.63 31.04
N ASP A 625 -12.15 -9.46 30.51
CA ASP A 625 -13.49 -8.88 30.67
C ASP A 625 -14.49 -9.43 29.63
N LEU A 626 -14.02 -10.13 28.58
CA LEU A 626 -14.86 -10.76 27.53
C LEU A 626 -15.27 -12.17 27.89
#